data_bdb02049d1b0754054f7243e2dfc860e
#
_entry.id   bdb02049d1b0754054f7243e2dfc860e
#
_cell.length_a   1.000
_cell.length_b   1.000
_cell.length_c   1.000
_cell.angle_alpha   90.00
_cell.angle_beta   90.00
_cell.angle_gamma   90.00
#
_symmetry.space_group_name_H-M   'P 1'
#
loop_
_entity.id
_entity.type
_entity.pdbx_description
1 polymer ?
#
loop_
_entity_poly.entity_id
_entity_poly.type
_entity_poly.pdbx_seq_one_letter_code
_entity_poly.pdbx_strand_id
1 'polypeptide(L)'
;GIIIGVVTLTGMGLKFSSFIVSISGNNLLVALVLTMASSLVLGMGLPTAAAYILVATLTAPALVSMGVDLMAAHMFVFYSAMLSSITPPVALAAFAAAAICREPPMRVAMISVKFGFVAFLLPYFFVLEPRLLGMGGIGETVGVFAMAVVGVLSLACVLQGYAFGKLTTLSRIVIGIGALAVLMPDLKFKLIGIAAILAVLVAW
;
A
#
# COMPACT_ATOMS: atom_id res chain seq x y z
N GLY A 1 -3.21 -4.93 -24.88
CA GLY A 1 -2.40 -5.69 -25.85
C GLY A 1 -1.37 -4.81 -26.53
N ILE A 2 -1.79 -3.84 -27.36
CA ILE A 2 -0.89 -3.00 -28.18
C ILE A 2 0.12 -2.23 -27.32
N ILE A 3 -0.31 -1.57 -26.27
CA ILE A 3 0.58 -0.78 -25.38
C ILE A 3 1.66 -1.69 -24.77
N ILE A 4 1.27 -2.87 -24.28
CA ILE A 4 2.20 -3.83 -23.66
C ILE A 4 3.20 -4.31 -24.72
N GLY A 5 2.72 -4.65 -25.93
CA GLY A 5 3.59 -5.05 -27.06
C GLY A 5 4.62 -3.98 -27.39
N VAL A 6 4.20 -2.72 -27.51
CA VAL A 6 5.13 -1.58 -27.77
C VAL A 6 6.13 -1.42 -26.63
N VAL A 7 5.70 -1.44 -25.39
CA VAL A 7 6.59 -1.33 -24.20
C VAL A 7 7.64 -2.43 -24.18
N THR A 8 7.22 -3.67 -24.48
CA THR A 8 8.14 -4.82 -24.50
C THR A 8 9.13 -4.74 -25.66
N LEU A 9 8.65 -4.45 -26.89
CA LEU A 9 9.49 -4.38 -28.09
C LEU A 9 10.49 -3.20 -28.05
N THR A 10 10.12 -2.09 -27.45
CA THR A 10 10.99 -0.90 -27.34
C THR A 10 11.97 -0.97 -26.18
N GLY A 11 11.88 -1.99 -25.31
CA GLY A 11 12.70 -2.10 -24.08
C GLY A 11 12.42 -0.99 -23.07
N MET A 12 11.28 -0.29 -23.17
CA MET A 12 10.92 0.80 -22.25
C MET A 12 10.82 0.33 -20.81
N GLY A 13 10.43 -0.93 -20.58
CA GLY A 13 10.37 -1.51 -19.25
C GLY A 13 11.72 -1.46 -18.52
N LEU A 14 12.80 -1.87 -19.21
CA LEU A 14 14.15 -1.85 -18.65
C LEU A 14 14.65 -0.42 -18.42
N LYS A 15 14.38 0.48 -19.35
CA LYS A 15 14.75 1.91 -19.20
C LYS A 15 14.01 2.56 -18.04
N PHE A 16 12.73 2.28 -17.89
CA PHE A 16 11.92 2.82 -16.80
C PHE A 16 12.37 2.26 -15.44
N SER A 17 12.65 0.97 -15.38
CA SER A 17 13.20 0.33 -14.18
C SER A 17 14.55 0.92 -13.77
N SER A 18 15.49 1.08 -14.72
CA SER A 18 16.79 1.71 -14.44
C SER A 18 16.66 3.16 -14.00
N PHE A 19 15.69 3.89 -14.52
CA PHE A 19 15.38 5.26 -14.09
C PHE A 19 14.90 5.31 -12.62
N ILE A 20 14.01 4.41 -12.21
CA ILE A 20 13.58 4.30 -10.80
C ILE A 20 14.78 4.02 -9.90
N VAL A 21 15.60 3.02 -10.24
CA VAL A 21 16.80 2.66 -9.46
C VAL A 21 17.78 3.81 -9.36
N SER A 22 18.05 4.50 -10.47
CA SER A 22 18.96 5.65 -10.54
C SER A 22 18.48 6.80 -9.63
N ILE A 23 17.22 7.19 -9.71
CA ILE A 23 16.67 8.29 -8.89
C ILE A 23 16.60 7.89 -7.41
N SER A 24 16.32 6.63 -7.12
CA SER A 24 16.23 6.16 -5.72
C SER A 24 17.58 6.18 -5.00
N GLY A 25 18.69 6.32 -5.72
CA GLY A 25 20.03 6.27 -5.13
C GLY A 25 20.29 4.98 -4.36
N ASN A 26 19.74 3.87 -4.83
CA ASN A 26 19.77 2.55 -4.18
C ASN A 26 19.04 2.49 -2.82
N ASN A 27 18.20 3.47 -2.50
CA ASN A 27 17.36 3.47 -1.31
C ASN A 27 16.02 2.78 -1.62
N LEU A 28 15.79 1.64 -0.98
CA LEU A 28 14.59 0.84 -1.21
C LEU A 28 13.28 1.61 -0.92
N LEU A 29 13.21 2.37 0.17
CA LEU A 29 11.98 3.11 0.50
C LEU A 29 11.67 4.17 -0.56
N VAL A 30 12.68 4.87 -1.06
CA VAL A 30 12.51 5.84 -2.15
C VAL A 30 12.06 5.13 -3.42
N ALA A 31 12.62 3.98 -3.76
CA ALA A 31 12.20 3.19 -4.91
C ALA A 31 10.74 2.72 -4.79
N LEU A 32 10.31 2.28 -3.61
CA LEU A 32 8.92 1.90 -3.34
C LEU A 32 7.96 3.08 -3.52
N VAL A 33 8.31 4.27 -3.01
CA VAL A 33 7.50 5.48 -3.19
C VAL A 33 7.40 5.87 -4.66
N LEU A 34 8.52 5.86 -5.40
CA LEU A 34 8.54 6.15 -6.84
C LEU A 34 7.73 5.12 -7.62
N THR A 35 7.86 3.84 -7.28
CA THR A 35 7.08 2.76 -7.89
C THR A 35 5.58 2.93 -7.61
N MET A 36 5.19 3.23 -6.37
CA MET A 36 3.79 3.51 -6.02
C MET A 36 3.25 4.68 -6.83
N ALA A 37 3.95 5.81 -6.84
CA ALA A 37 3.52 7.01 -7.58
C ALA A 37 3.38 6.72 -9.08
N SER A 38 4.37 6.06 -9.68
CA SER A 38 4.33 5.65 -11.09
C SER A 38 3.18 4.70 -11.37
N SER A 39 2.94 3.72 -10.48
CA SER A 39 1.85 2.74 -10.62
C SER A 39 0.48 3.40 -10.57
N LEU A 40 0.30 4.35 -9.66
CA LEU A 40 -0.94 5.12 -9.57
C LEU A 40 -1.20 5.91 -10.85
N VAL A 41 -0.18 6.60 -11.37
CA VAL A 41 -0.32 7.42 -12.59
C VAL A 41 -0.55 6.54 -13.82
N LEU A 42 0.25 5.49 -14.02
CA LEU A 42 0.16 4.61 -15.18
C LEU A 42 -1.10 3.73 -15.17
N GLY A 43 -1.64 3.43 -13.97
CA GLY A 43 -2.86 2.65 -13.81
C GLY A 43 -4.15 3.45 -13.98
N MET A 44 -4.07 4.79 -14.01
CA MET A 44 -5.25 5.64 -14.12
C MET A 44 -6.07 5.36 -15.38
N GLY A 45 -7.37 5.18 -15.20
CA GLY A 45 -8.29 4.98 -16.32
C GLY A 45 -8.25 3.60 -16.97
N LEU A 46 -7.47 2.66 -16.42
CA LEU A 46 -7.38 1.30 -16.93
C LEU A 46 -8.15 0.31 -16.04
N PRO A 47 -8.75 -0.75 -16.62
CA PRO A 47 -9.22 -1.89 -15.83
C PRO A 47 -8.08 -2.54 -15.07
N THR A 48 -8.34 -3.06 -13.87
CA THR A 48 -7.33 -3.56 -12.92
C THR A 48 -6.31 -4.53 -13.53
N ALA A 49 -6.76 -5.50 -14.32
CA ALA A 49 -5.87 -6.46 -14.96
C ALA A 49 -4.92 -5.79 -15.98
N ALA A 50 -5.43 -4.88 -16.80
CA ALA A 50 -4.62 -4.15 -17.77
C ALA A 50 -3.64 -3.19 -17.10
N ALA A 51 -4.09 -2.49 -16.05
CA ALA A 51 -3.25 -1.63 -15.23
C ALA A 51 -2.09 -2.43 -14.61
N TYR A 52 -2.40 -3.56 -13.97
CA TYR A 52 -1.37 -4.41 -13.37
C TYR A 52 -0.34 -4.89 -14.39
N ILE A 53 -0.78 -5.47 -15.53
CA ILE A 53 0.16 -5.99 -16.52
C ILE A 53 1.07 -4.89 -17.07
N LEU A 54 0.51 -3.71 -17.39
CA LEU A 54 1.30 -2.57 -17.85
C LEU A 54 2.31 -2.13 -16.81
N VAL A 55 1.84 -1.89 -15.59
CA VAL A 55 2.70 -1.35 -14.52
C VAL A 55 3.74 -2.38 -14.08
N ALA A 56 3.38 -3.67 -13.99
CA ALA A 56 4.32 -4.72 -13.61
C ALA A 56 5.48 -4.85 -14.61
N THR A 57 5.20 -4.76 -15.91
CA THR A 57 6.26 -4.80 -16.93
C THR A 57 7.23 -3.61 -16.85
N LEU A 58 6.79 -2.48 -16.33
CA LEU A 58 7.59 -1.26 -16.22
C LEU A 58 8.33 -1.14 -14.89
N THR A 59 7.71 -1.55 -13.78
CA THR A 59 8.20 -1.20 -12.44
C THR A 59 8.66 -2.38 -11.59
N ALA A 60 8.07 -3.58 -11.75
CA ALA A 60 8.47 -4.73 -10.95
C ALA A 60 9.95 -5.11 -11.09
N PRO A 61 10.57 -5.06 -12.29
CA PRO A 61 11.99 -5.34 -12.44
C PRO A 61 12.90 -4.41 -11.62
N ALA A 62 12.50 -3.16 -11.40
CA ALA A 62 13.26 -2.23 -10.57
C ALA A 62 13.35 -2.72 -9.12
N LEU A 63 12.23 -3.15 -8.53
CA LEU A 63 12.19 -3.65 -7.16
C LEU A 63 12.97 -4.96 -7.02
N VAL A 64 12.80 -5.87 -7.98
CA VAL A 64 13.53 -7.15 -7.99
C VAL A 64 15.03 -6.94 -8.09
N SER A 65 15.50 -6.00 -8.94
CA SER A 65 16.92 -5.68 -9.07
C SER A 65 17.51 -5.07 -7.79
N MET A 66 16.67 -4.50 -6.92
CA MET A 66 17.06 -3.98 -5.60
C MET A 66 16.95 -5.04 -4.48
N GLY A 67 16.73 -6.31 -4.83
CA GLY A 67 16.70 -7.43 -3.87
C GLY A 67 15.34 -7.71 -3.25
N VAL A 68 14.26 -7.08 -3.74
CA VAL A 68 12.90 -7.42 -3.30
C VAL A 68 12.51 -8.78 -3.89
N ASP A 69 11.91 -9.64 -3.06
CA ASP A 69 11.38 -10.91 -3.54
C ASP A 69 10.38 -10.71 -4.69
N LEU A 70 10.39 -11.62 -5.66
CA LEU A 70 9.57 -11.54 -6.87
C LEU A 70 8.07 -11.44 -6.55
N MET A 71 7.58 -12.27 -5.62
CA MET A 71 6.17 -12.26 -5.22
C MET A 71 5.81 -10.93 -4.52
N ALA A 72 6.66 -10.46 -3.61
CA ALA A 72 6.46 -9.21 -2.90
C ALA A 72 6.47 -7.99 -3.85
N ALA A 73 7.38 -7.97 -4.82
CA ALA A 73 7.45 -6.92 -5.84
C ALA A 73 6.19 -6.90 -6.71
N HIS A 74 5.72 -8.06 -7.16
CA HIS A 74 4.48 -8.16 -7.94
C HIS A 74 3.23 -7.81 -7.13
N MET A 75 3.15 -8.22 -5.88
CA MET A 75 2.04 -7.86 -4.98
C MET A 75 2.04 -6.36 -4.68
N PHE A 76 3.22 -5.75 -4.48
CA PHE A 76 3.36 -4.30 -4.33
C PHE A 76 2.77 -3.56 -5.53
N VAL A 77 3.19 -3.96 -6.74
CA VAL A 77 2.74 -3.33 -7.98
C VAL A 77 1.26 -3.58 -8.24
N PHE A 78 0.76 -4.79 -7.98
CA PHE A 78 -0.65 -5.14 -8.14
C PHE A 78 -1.56 -4.27 -7.27
N TYR A 79 -1.25 -4.15 -5.98
CA TYR A 79 -2.01 -3.28 -5.06
C TYR A 79 -1.94 -1.81 -5.48
N SER A 80 -0.75 -1.34 -5.86
CA SER A 80 -0.56 0.04 -6.32
C SER A 80 -1.38 0.34 -7.58
N ALA A 81 -1.38 -0.55 -8.55
CA ALA A 81 -2.18 -0.42 -9.77
C ALA A 81 -3.68 -0.47 -9.48
N MET A 82 -4.13 -1.34 -8.57
CA MET A 82 -5.54 -1.44 -8.17
C MET A 82 -6.01 -0.15 -7.48
N LEU A 83 -5.18 0.44 -6.62
CA LEU A 83 -5.50 1.68 -5.90
C LEU A 83 -5.67 2.89 -6.83
N SER A 84 -5.13 2.85 -8.04
CA SER A 84 -5.35 3.90 -9.04
C SER A 84 -6.84 4.09 -9.37
N SER A 85 -7.66 3.04 -9.23
CA SER A 85 -9.10 3.08 -9.50
C SER A 85 -9.91 3.91 -8.50
N ILE A 86 -9.35 4.20 -7.32
CA ILE A 86 -9.96 5.07 -6.30
C ILE A 86 -9.22 6.39 -6.13
N THR A 87 -8.09 6.57 -6.82
CA THR A 87 -7.21 7.74 -6.66
C THR A 87 -7.50 8.81 -7.70
N PRO A 88 -7.78 10.07 -7.30
CA PRO A 88 -7.91 11.17 -8.24
C PRO A 88 -6.65 11.35 -9.09
N PRO A 89 -6.74 11.89 -10.31
CA PRO A 89 -7.91 12.55 -10.94
C PRO A 89 -8.84 11.62 -11.72
N VAL A 90 -8.50 10.36 -11.97
CA VAL A 90 -9.26 9.44 -12.84
C VAL A 90 -9.73 8.19 -12.07
N ALA A 91 -10.28 8.38 -10.92
CA ALA A 91 -10.73 7.34 -9.99
C ALA A 91 -11.98 6.61 -10.51
N LEU A 92 -11.85 5.68 -11.47
CA LEU A 92 -12.98 5.02 -12.17
C LEU A 92 -14.00 4.40 -11.22
N ALA A 93 -13.55 3.65 -10.22
CA ALA A 93 -14.45 3.00 -9.26
C ALA A 93 -15.19 4.03 -8.38
N ALA A 94 -14.49 5.07 -7.94
CA ALA A 94 -15.10 6.15 -7.16
C ALA A 94 -16.07 6.98 -8.01
N PHE A 95 -15.80 7.18 -9.29
CA PHE A 95 -16.69 7.90 -10.20
C PHE A 95 -17.95 7.09 -10.52
N ALA A 96 -17.83 5.78 -10.65
CA ALA A 96 -18.99 4.90 -10.77
C ALA A 96 -19.88 4.95 -9.52
N ALA A 97 -19.28 4.93 -8.33
CA ALA A 97 -20.01 5.11 -7.07
C ALA A 97 -20.66 6.49 -6.97
N ALA A 98 -19.98 7.55 -7.42
CA ALA A 98 -20.52 8.91 -7.45
C ALA A 98 -21.79 9.02 -8.30
N ALA A 99 -21.83 8.32 -9.44
CA ALA A 99 -23.04 8.28 -10.28
C ALA A 99 -24.23 7.62 -9.58
N ILE A 100 -23.99 6.59 -8.76
CA ILE A 100 -25.02 5.89 -8.00
C ILE A 100 -25.57 6.75 -6.87
N CYS A 101 -24.68 7.39 -6.09
CA CYS A 101 -25.06 8.22 -4.94
C CYS A 101 -25.43 9.66 -5.31
N ARG A 102 -25.32 10.04 -6.60
CA ARG A 102 -25.59 11.38 -7.14
C ARG A 102 -24.79 12.50 -6.45
N GLU A 103 -23.55 12.19 -6.10
CA GLU A 103 -22.61 13.12 -5.47
C GLU A 103 -21.51 13.55 -6.48
N PRO A 104 -20.86 14.70 -6.26
CA PRO A 104 -19.74 15.14 -7.11
C PRO A 104 -18.62 14.10 -7.18
N PRO A 105 -18.17 13.66 -8.38
CA PRO A 105 -17.20 12.57 -8.53
C PRO A 105 -15.90 12.79 -7.77
N MET A 106 -15.35 14.00 -7.79
CA MET A 106 -14.10 14.32 -7.10
C MET A 106 -14.24 14.22 -5.58
N ARG A 107 -15.41 14.61 -5.03
CA ARG A 107 -15.69 14.47 -3.59
C ARG A 107 -15.72 13.01 -3.17
N VAL A 108 -16.38 12.15 -3.95
CA VAL A 108 -16.42 10.70 -3.69
C VAL A 108 -15.03 10.10 -3.80
N ALA A 109 -14.23 10.48 -4.80
CA ALA A 109 -12.86 9.99 -4.96
C ALA A 109 -11.97 10.39 -3.77
N MET A 110 -12.03 11.62 -3.28
CA MET A 110 -11.26 12.06 -2.10
C MET A 110 -11.68 11.30 -0.83
N ILE A 111 -12.98 11.03 -0.67
CA ILE A 111 -13.50 10.22 0.43
C ILE A 111 -13.01 8.78 0.29
N SER A 112 -13.02 8.21 -0.91
CA SER A 112 -12.52 6.85 -1.18
C SER A 112 -11.04 6.70 -0.82
N VAL A 113 -10.19 7.67 -1.16
CA VAL A 113 -8.77 7.68 -0.75
C VAL A 113 -8.65 7.73 0.77
N LYS A 114 -9.45 8.55 1.46
CA LYS A 114 -9.45 8.62 2.92
C LYS A 114 -9.80 7.28 3.57
N PHE A 115 -10.84 6.61 3.10
CA PHE A 115 -11.23 5.29 3.60
C PHE A 115 -10.23 4.19 3.20
N GLY A 116 -9.70 4.27 1.98
CA GLY A 116 -8.71 3.34 1.45
C GLY A 116 -7.28 3.60 1.92
N PHE A 117 -7.02 4.60 2.78
CA PHE A 117 -5.65 5.04 3.11
C PHE A 117 -4.77 3.89 3.62
N VAL A 118 -5.31 3.01 4.45
CA VAL A 118 -4.56 1.84 4.97
C VAL A 118 -4.13 0.91 3.84
N ALA A 119 -4.93 0.78 2.77
CA ALA A 119 -4.59 -0.04 1.62
C ALA A 119 -3.37 0.49 0.84
N PHE A 120 -3.07 1.80 0.90
CA PHE A 120 -1.84 2.37 0.33
C PHE A 120 -0.59 1.98 1.14
N LEU A 121 -0.73 1.69 2.41
CA LEU A 121 0.39 1.29 3.27
C LEU A 121 0.67 -0.22 3.15
N LEU A 122 -0.35 -1.02 2.90
CA LEU A 122 -0.26 -2.49 2.91
C LEU A 122 0.84 -3.04 1.99
N PRO A 123 1.01 -2.57 0.74
CA PRO A 123 2.05 -3.06 -0.16
C PRO A 123 3.47 -2.89 0.39
N TYR A 124 3.74 -1.82 1.14
CA TYR A 124 5.05 -1.62 1.77
C TYR A 124 5.36 -2.74 2.76
N PHE A 125 4.35 -3.20 3.50
CA PHE A 125 4.53 -4.29 4.45
C PHE A 125 4.72 -5.64 3.79
N PHE A 126 4.19 -5.88 2.59
CA PHE A 126 4.52 -7.09 1.81
C PHE A 126 5.99 -7.16 1.45
N VAL A 127 6.62 -6.01 1.18
CA VAL A 127 8.05 -5.94 0.86
C VAL A 127 8.90 -6.04 2.14
N LEU A 128 8.48 -5.39 3.23
CA LEU A 128 9.22 -5.38 4.50
C LEU A 128 9.06 -6.69 5.28
N GLU A 129 7.91 -7.37 5.15
CA GLU A 129 7.56 -8.59 5.86
C GLU A 129 6.95 -9.63 4.91
N PRO A 130 7.77 -10.29 4.05
CA PRO A 130 7.28 -11.24 3.04
C PRO A 130 6.50 -12.44 3.63
N ARG A 131 6.64 -12.72 4.93
CA ARG A 131 5.85 -13.73 5.64
C ARG A 131 4.34 -13.45 5.61
N LEU A 132 3.92 -12.19 5.41
CA LEU A 132 2.52 -11.83 5.15
C LEU A 132 1.96 -12.47 3.87
N LEU A 133 2.84 -12.78 2.92
CA LEU A 133 2.48 -13.46 1.66
C LEU A 133 2.60 -14.99 1.75
N GLY A 134 2.71 -15.54 2.95
CA GLY A 134 2.87 -16.98 3.14
C GLY A 134 4.29 -17.50 2.87
N MET A 135 5.28 -16.62 2.78
CA MET A 135 6.67 -16.96 2.53
C MET A 135 7.40 -17.31 3.84
N GLY A 136 6.85 -18.28 4.58
CA GLY A 136 7.39 -18.73 5.87
C GLY A 136 6.67 -19.97 6.37
N GLY A 137 7.00 -20.41 7.58
CA GLY A 137 6.26 -21.48 8.26
C GLY A 137 4.82 -21.06 8.58
N ILE A 138 3.89 -22.02 8.60
CA ILE A 138 2.45 -21.74 8.86
C ILE A 138 2.27 -20.93 10.16
N GLY A 139 2.97 -21.32 11.25
CA GLY A 139 2.89 -20.63 12.53
C GLY A 139 3.38 -19.18 12.47
N GLU A 140 4.48 -18.91 11.75
CA GLU A 140 5.01 -17.57 11.55
C GLU A 140 4.05 -16.71 10.73
N THR A 141 3.54 -17.24 9.64
CA THR A 141 2.58 -16.55 8.78
C THR A 141 1.32 -16.16 9.56
N VAL A 142 0.74 -17.09 10.32
CA VAL A 142 -0.44 -16.81 11.16
C VAL A 142 -0.14 -15.73 12.20
N GLY A 143 1.03 -15.81 12.86
CA GLY A 143 1.44 -14.80 13.84
C GLY A 143 1.60 -13.41 13.24
N VAL A 144 2.29 -13.31 12.11
CA VAL A 144 2.50 -12.02 11.42
C VAL A 144 1.17 -11.47 10.87
N PHE A 145 0.30 -12.33 10.35
CA PHE A 145 -1.03 -11.93 9.89
C PHE A 145 -1.90 -11.39 11.03
N ALA A 146 -1.92 -12.06 12.18
CA ALA A 146 -2.66 -11.56 13.35
C ALA A 146 -2.16 -10.17 13.80
N MET A 147 -0.83 -9.97 13.81
CA MET A 147 -0.24 -8.65 14.10
C MET A 147 -0.61 -7.61 13.05
N ALA A 148 -0.62 -7.98 11.77
CA ALA A 148 -1.04 -7.08 10.69
C ALA A 148 -2.50 -6.65 10.85
N VAL A 149 -3.40 -7.56 11.23
CA VAL A 149 -4.80 -7.23 11.51
C VAL A 149 -4.91 -6.22 12.65
N VAL A 150 -4.17 -6.41 13.75
CA VAL A 150 -4.15 -5.44 14.87
C VAL A 150 -3.64 -4.07 14.39
N GLY A 151 -2.55 -4.02 13.63
CA GLY A 151 -1.99 -2.79 13.09
C GLY A 151 -2.98 -2.06 12.17
N VAL A 152 -3.60 -2.78 11.24
CA VAL A 152 -4.58 -2.23 10.29
C VAL A 152 -5.83 -1.69 11.00
N LEU A 153 -6.40 -2.44 11.95
CA LEU A 153 -7.55 -1.99 12.73
C LEU A 153 -7.21 -0.75 13.56
N SER A 154 -6.03 -0.71 14.17
CA SER A 154 -5.56 0.44 14.93
C SER A 154 -5.39 1.68 14.03
N LEU A 155 -4.84 1.55 12.82
CA LEU A 155 -4.77 2.64 11.85
C LEU A 155 -6.15 3.11 11.41
N ALA A 156 -7.11 2.21 11.22
CA ALA A 156 -8.48 2.57 10.90
C ALA A 156 -9.13 3.41 12.02
N CYS A 157 -8.94 3.03 13.29
CA CYS A 157 -9.40 3.80 14.44
C CYS A 157 -8.78 5.20 14.49
N VAL A 158 -7.48 5.31 14.21
CA VAL A 158 -6.78 6.61 14.15
C VAL A 158 -7.34 7.52 13.06
N LEU A 159 -7.60 6.98 11.88
CA LEU A 159 -8.13 7.75 10.74
C LEU A 159 -9.57 8.21 10.99
N GLN A 160 -10.39 7.36 11.59
CA GLN A 160 -11.76 7.71 11.98
C GLN A 160 -11.81 8.64 13.20
N GLY A 161 -10.75 8.63 14.04
CA GLY A 161 -10.73 9.37 15.30
C GLY A 161 -11.65 8.78 16.36
N TYR A 162 -11.99 7.51 16.21
CA TYR A 162 -12.94 6.79 17.06
C TYR A 162 -12.48 5.32 17.23
N ALA A 163 -12.54 4.81 18.46
CA ALA A 163 -12.37 3.39 18.77
C ALA A 163 -13.59 2.93 19.59
N PHE A 164 -13.48 2.78 20.91
CA PHE A 164 -14.63 2.57 21.80
C PHE A 164 -15.30 3.90 22.19
N GLY A 165 -14.69 5.04 21.84
CA GLY A 165 -15.17 6.40 22.03
C GLY A 165 -14.33 7.38 21.19
N LYS A 166 -14.54 8.72 21.34
CA LYS A 166 -13.79 9.75 20.60
C LYS A 166 -12.35 9.80 21.06
N LEU A 167 -11.42 9.49 20.19
CA LEU A 167 -9.98 9.56 20.48
C LEU A 167 -9.49 11.01 20.57
N THR A 168 -8.74 11.33 21.62
CA THR A 168 -8.01 12.60 21.71
C THR A 168 -6.89 12.65 20.68
N THR A 169 -6.39 13.86 20.34
CA THR A 169 -5.29 14.00 19.37
C THR A 169 -4.04 13.23 19.82
N LEU A 170 -3.74 13.27 21.12
CA LEU A 170 -2.58 12.53 21.69
C LEU A 170 -2.77 11.02 21.55
N SER A 171 -3.95 10.50 21.90
CA SER A 171 -4.28 9.07 21.74
C SER A 171 -4.16 8.62 20.28
N ARG A 172 -4.61 9.44 19.32
CA ARG A 172 -4.48 9.16 17.89
C ARG A 172 -3.02 9.06 17.46
N ILE A 173 -2.15 9.97 17.92
CA ILE A 173 -0.72 9.94 17.59
C ILE A 173 -0.07 8.68 18.18
N VAL A 174 -0.32 8.37 19.45
CA VAL A 174 0.26 7.19 20.10
C VAL A 174 -0.19 5.90 19.46
N ILE A 175 -1.50 5.73 19.20
CA ILE A 175 -2.03 4.53 18.49
C ILE A 175 -1.48 4.46 17.07
N GLY A 176 -1.35 5.59 16.36
CA GLY A 176 -0.82 5.63 15.00
C GLY A 176 0.63 5.18 14.91
N ILE A 177 1.49 5.68 15.80
CA ILE A 177 2.89 5.25 15.89
C ILE A 177 2.95 3.77 16.33
N GLY A 178 2.15 3.36 17.30
CA GLY A 178 2.06 1.98 17.75
C GLY A 178 1.61 1.03 16.62
N ALA A 179 0.62 1.41 15.85
CA ALA A 179 0.12 0.63 14.73
C ALA A 179 1.17 0.44 13.62
N LEU A 180 1.93 1.50 13.30
CA LEU A 180 3.04 1.41 12.35
C LEU A 180 4.17 0.52 12.90
N ALA A 181 4.46 0.61 14.19
CA ALA A 181 5.47 -0.22 14.86
C ALA A 181 5.07 -1.71 14.84
N VAL A 182 3.78 -2.04 15.05
CA VAL A 182 3.28 -3.43 14.97
C VAL A 182 3.48 -4.03 13.58
N LEU A 183 3.44 -3.22 12.53
CA LEU A 183 3.60 -3.64 11.15
C LEU A 183 5.08 -3.80 10.73
N MET A 184 6.05 -3.34 11.55
CA MET A 184 7.48 -3.54 11.28
C MET A 184 7.90 -5.01 11.47
N PRO A 185 8.93 -5.49 10.73
CA PRO A 185 9.35 -6.90 10.79
C PRO A 185 9.97 -7.30 12.13
N ASP A 186 10.60 -6.38 12.84
CA ASP A 186 11.30 -6.66 14.10
C ASP A 186 10.31 -6.86 15.26
N LEU A 187 10.48 -7.95 16.00
CA LEU A 187 9.65 -8.32 17.15
C LEU A 187 9.63 -7.24 18.25
N LYS A 188 10.75 -6.53 18.43
CA LYS A 188 10.84 -5.46 19.44
C LYS A 188 9.86 -4.32 19.12
N PHE A 189 9.82 -3.89 17.88
CA PHE A 189 8.87 -2.84 17.44
C PHE A 189 7.42 -3.32 17.56
N LYS A 190 7.14 -4.59 17.20
CA LYS A 190 5.80 -5.19 17.36
C LYS A 190 5.33 -5.14 18.80
N LEU A 191 6.18 -5.56 19.75
CA LEU A 191 5.85 -5.57 21.19
C LEU A 191 5.64 -4.14 21.72
N ILE A 192 6.52 -3.21 21.38
CA ILE A 192 6.37 -1.79 21.76
C ILE A 192 5.07 -1.21 21.19
N GLY A 193 4.78 -1.50 19.94
CA GLY A 193 3.56 -1.04 19.28
C GLY A 193 2.29 -1.56 19.96
N ILE A 194 2.24 -2.85 20.28
CA ILE A 194 1.12 -3.44 21.03
C ILE A 194 0.98 -2.80 22.40
N ALA A 195 2.07 -2.67 23.14
CA ALA A 195 2.06 -2.04 24.46
C ALA A 195 1.52 -0.60 24.41
N ALA A 196 1.93 0.18 23.41
CA ALA A 196 1.46 1.55 23.22
C ALA A 196 -0.05 1.60 22.90
N ILE A 197 -0.54 0.70 22.03
CA ILE A 197 -1.97 0.61 21.70
C ILE A 197 -2.78 0.22 22.94
N LEU A 198 -2.34 -0.82 23.66
CA LEU A 198 -3.03 -1.29 24.88
C LEU A 198 -3.01 -0.24 25.98
N ALA A 199 -1.91 0.48 26.18
CA ALA A 199 -1.83 1.55 27.17
C ALA A 199 -2.88 2.64 26.95
N VAL A 200 -3.11 3.02 25.68
CA VAL A 200 -4.17 4.00 25.36
C VAL A 200 -5.56 3.42 25.54
N LEU A 201 -5.79 2.16 25.18
CA LEU A 201 -7.10 1.52 25.30
C LEU A 201 -7.50 1.27 26.77
N VAL A 202 -6.53 0.98 27.64
CA VAL A 202 -6.76 0.75 29.09
C VAL A 202 -6.91 2.08 29.85
N ALA A 203 -6.23 3.15 29.39
CA ALA A 203 -6.33 4.48 30.01
C ALA A 203 -7.64 5.22 29.64
N TRP A 204 -8.48 4.57 28.88
CA TRP A 204 -9.78 5.08 28.38
C TRP A 204 -10.95 4.54 29.20
#